data_26853c55e4272d7283614482251186f1
#
_entry.id   26853c55e4272d7283614482251186f1
#
_cell.length_a   1.000
_cell.length_b   1.000
_cell.length_c   1.000
_cell.angle_alpha   90.00
_cell.angle_beta   90.00
_cell.angle_gamma   90.00
#
_symmetry.space_group_name_H-M   'P 1'
#
loop_
_entity.id
_entity.type
_entity.pdbx_description
1 polymer ?
#
loop_
_entity_poly.entity_id
_entity_poly.type
_entity_poly.pdbx_seq_one_letter_code
_entity_poly.pdbx_strand_id
1 'polypeptide(L)'
;MTRTVGIAMVGMGWMGEAHSRAYRLVSDRFHESGIQPRLVVCADSVEARARAAQERFGYERFTTDWREVLADPEVEAVDITAPNGMHLEVIKAAAAAGKHISCEKPVGREPQETIDGVQAARAAGVMTSVGYNYRWAPVVQYARQLLQDGKLGRITHYHGRFLNGYAGDPNGFLSWRFEQEYGLGTLGDLMSHVLDMAHMLAGPIERVTSDQEIFIRQRPIPQPGVGTHYDKGSAEGPRGDVTNEDYVNALVHFADGARGIIEACRVINGAKCDMSFEIYGTRGAMKWTMERMNELQLQWRNDENPAEDGYTTLLSGPAHPYHRNFNPAWGTG
;
A
#
# COMPACT_ATOMS: atom_id res chain seq x y z
N MET A 1 -1.74 17.93 -26.68
CA MET A 1 -0.44 17.28 -26.99
C MET A 1 -0.18 16.24 -25.91
N THR A 2 0.16 15.03 -26.30
CA THR A 2 0.52 13.95 -25.36
C THR A 2 1.97 14.15 -24.91
N ARG A 3 2.22 14.11 -23.59
CA ARG A 3 3.57 14.14 -23.02
C ARG A 3 4.01 12.72 -22.70
N THR A 4 5.10 12.27 -23.28
CA THR A 4 5.76 11.01 -22.89
C THR A 4 6.63 11.23 -21.65
N VAL A 5 6.56 10.31 -20.68
CA VAL A 5 7.36 10.33 -19.45
C VAL A 5 8.14 9.02 -19.37
N GLY A 6 9.46 9.12 -19.33
CA GLY A 6 10.36 7.99 -19.19
C GLY A 6 10.33 7.42 -17.77
N ILE A 7 9.94 6.16 -17.66
CA ILE A 7 9.81 5.43 -16.38
C ILE A 7 10.90 4.38 -16.26
N ALA A 8 11.54 4.35 -15.10
CA ALA A 8 12.39 3.24 -14.72
C ALA A 8 11.81 2.51 -13.50
N MET A 9 12.05 1.19 -13.43
CA MET A 9 11.64 0.34 -12.32
C MET A 9 12.85 -0.22 -11.60
N VAL A 10 12.88 -0.13 -10.28
CA VAL A 10 13.92 -0.74 -9.42
C VAL A 10 13.30 -1.81 -8.55
N GLY A 11 13.61 -3.07 -8.84
CA GLY A 11 13.02 -4.26 -8.23
C GLY A 11 11.92 -4.87 -9.09
N MET A 12 12.18 -6.08 -9.62
CA MET A 12 11.23 -6.81 -10.47
C MET A 12 10.63 -8.04 -9.77
N GLY A 13 10.38 -7.88 -8.46
CA GLY A 13 9.54 -8.80 -7.71
C GLY A 13 8.06 -8.63 -8.04
N TRP A 14 7.20 -9.25 -7.24
CA TRP A 14 5.74 -9.19 -7.43
C TRP A 14 5.19 -7.76 -7.59
N MET A 15 5.67 -6.80 -6.78
CA MET A 15 5.22 -5.40 -6.88
C MET A 15 5.74 -4.72 -8.15
N GLY A 16 6.99 -4.97 -8.57
CA GLY A 16 7.51 -4.45 -9.84
C GLY A 16 6.70 -4.93 -11.05
N GLU A 17 6.26 -6.18 -11.05
CA GLU A 17 5.33 -6.68 -12.06
C GLU A 17 3.95 -5.99 -12.00
N ALA A 18 3.41 -5.77 -10.79
CA ALA A 18 2.11 -5.12 -10.62
C ALA A 18 2.14 -3.67 -11.13
N HIS A 19 3.18 -2.91 -10.77
CA HIS A 19 3.38 -1.53 -11.23
C HIS A 19 3.62 -1.46 -12.75
N SER A 20 4.41 -2.39 -13.30
CA SER A 20 4.62 -2.45 -14.76
C SER A 20 3.32 -2.66 -15.52
N ARG A 21 2.41 -3.53 -15.04
CA ARG A 21 1.06 -3.68 -15.60
C ARG A 21 0.26 -2.39 -15.49
N ALA A 22 0.33 -1.71 -14.35
CA ALA A 22 -0.37 -0.46 -14.12
C ALA A 22 0.08 0.63 -15.09
N TYR A 23 1.39 0.82 -15.30
CA TYR A 23 1.90 1.80 -16.27
C TYR A 23 1.42 1.53 -17.69
N ARG A 24 1.33 0.28 -18.11
CA ARG A 24 0.80 -0.07 -19.44
C ARG A 24 -0.68 0.28 -19.63
N LEU A 25 -1.43 0.40 -18.54
CA LEU A 25 -2.86 0.75 -18.58
C LEU A 25 -3.11 2.25 -18.49
N VAL A 26 -2.11 3.07 -18.16
CA VAL A 26 -2.29 4.52 -17.98
C VAL A 26 -2.81 5.19 -19.26
N SER A 27 -2.23 4.85 -20.42
CA SER A 27 -2.63 5.44 -21.70
C SER A 27 -4.08 5.15 -22.09
N ASP A 28 -4.63 4.02 -21.64
CA ASP A 28 -6.03 3.65 -21.84
C ASP A 28 -6.93 4.27 -20.77
N ARG A 29 -6.63 3.99 -19.49
CA ARG A 29 -7.51 4.33 -18.36
C ARG A 29 -7.49 5.81 -18.01
N PHE A 30 -6.42 6.52 -18.32
CA PHE A 30 -6.21 7.94 -18.05
C PHE A 30 -5.87 8.74 -19.31
N HIS A 31 -6.45 8.34 -20.45
CA HIS A 31 -6.17 8.97 -21.76
C HIS A 31 -6.38 10.49 -21.78
N GLU A 32 -7.33 10.99 -20.98
CA GLU A 32 -7.61 12.42 -20.84
C GLU A 32 -6.48 13.20 -20.16
N SER A 33 -5.58 12.52 -19.42
CA SER A 33 -4.44 13.18 -18.75
C SER A 33 -3.42 13.77 -19.72
N GLY A 34 -3.40 13.26 -20.96
CA GLY A 34 -2.36 13.60 -21.93
C GLY A 34 -0.98 13.07 -21.58
N ILE A 35 -0.86 12.13 -20.62
CA ILE A 35 0.41 11.53 -20.19
C ILE A 35 0.51 10.11 -20.73
N GLN A 36 1.66 9.78 -21.31
CA GLN A 36 1.98 8.45 -21.80
C GLN A 36 3.28 7.95 -21.12
N PRO A 37 3.21 6.97 -20.22
CA PRO A 37 4.41 6.34 -19.68
C PRO A 37 5.17 5.57 -20.77
N ARG A 38 6.49 5.71 -20.78
CA ARG A 38 7.42 4.95 -21.59
C ARG A 38 8.31 4.12 -20.65
N LEU A 39 8.24 2.81 -20.73
CA LEU A 39 9.03 1.91 -19.90
C LEU A 39 10.45 1.82 -20.43
N VAL A 40 11.36 2.64 -19.91
CA VAL A 40 12.71 2.81 -20.42
C VAL A 40 13.62 1.67 -19.95
N VAL A 41 13.72 1.45 -18.65
CA VAL A 41 14.63 0.45 -18.08
C VAL A 41 14.08 -0.18 -16.83
N CYS A 42 14.28 -1.48 -16.64
CA CYS A 42 14.02 -2.16 -15.39
C CYS A 42 15.30 -2.75 -14.80
N ALA A 43 15.42 -2.68 -13.48
CA ALA A 43 16.58 -3.18 -12.75
C ALA A 43 16.17 -4.24 -11.72
N ASP A 44 16.89 -5.36 -11.68
CA ASP A 44 16.79 -6.37 -10.61
C ASP A 44 18.14 -7.06 -10.46
N SER A 45 18.60 -7.28 -9.24
CA SER A 45 19.87 -7.98 -8.97
C SER A 45 19.92 -9.42 -9.52
N VAL A 46 18.74 -10.00 -9.81
CA VAL A 46 18.60 -11.29 -10.48
C VAL A 46 18.36 -11.05 -11.98
N GLU A 47 19.42 -11.24 -12.80
CA GLU A 47 19.36 -10.97 -14.24
C GLU A 47 18.18 -11.64 -14.94
N ALA A 48 17.87 -12.88 -14.60
CA ALA A 48 16.75 -13.61 -15.20
C ALA A 48 15.40 -12.92 -14.95
N ARG A 49 15.20 -12.28 -13.79
CA ARG A 49 14.00 -11.49 -13.49
C ARG A 49 13.94 -10.20 -14.32
N ALA A 50 15.06 -9.48 -14.38
CA ALA A 50 15.13 -8.23 -15.14
C ALA A 50 14.87 -8.48 -16.64
N ARG A 51 15.48 -9.53 -17.21
CA ARG A 51 15.28 -9.94 -18.60
C ARG A 51 13.84 -10.35 -18.88
N ALA A 52 13.25 -11.22 -18.03
CA ALA A 52 11.88 -11.66 -18.18
C ALA A 52 10.88 -10.48 -18.08
N ALA A 53 11.17 -9.50 -17.23
CA ALA A 53 10.37 -8.28 -17.11
C ALA A 53 10.48 -7.40 -18.34
N GLN A 54 11.68 -7.22 -18.91
CA GLN A 54 11.88 -6.51 -20.16
C GLN A 54 11.02 -7.11 -21.28
N GLU A 55 11.14 -8.41 -21.50
CA GLU A 55 10.40 -9.12 -22.53
C GLU A 55 8.89 -9.04 -22.33
N ARG A 56 8.42 -9.26 -21.10
CA ARG A 56 7.00 -9.34 -20.76
C ARG A 56 6.29 -7.99 -20.77
N PHE A 57 6.93 -6.94 -20.26
CA PHE A 57 6.30 -5.63 -20.06
C PHE A 57 6.72 -4.61 -21.11
N GLY A 58 7.75 -4.92 -21.92
CA GLY A 58 8.20 -4.06 -23.00
C GLY A 58 9.09 -2.92 -22.54
N TYR A 59 9.92 -3.15 -21.52
CA TYR A 59 11.01 -2.22 -21.22
C TYR A 59 12.01 -2.21 -22.36
N GLU A 60 12.53 -1.04 -22.72
CA GLU A 60 13.52 -0.92 -23.79
C GLU A 60 14.84 -1.58 -23.40
N ARG A 61 15.21 -1.50 -22.12
CA ARG A 61 16.43 -2.04 -21.54
C ARG A 61 16.19 -2.73 -20.22
N PHE A 62 17.13 -3.56 -19.80
CA PHE A 62 17.23 -4.04 -18.41
C PHE A 62 18.66 -3.91 -17.90
N THR A 63 18.85 -3.91 -16.60
CA THR A 63 20.16 -3.92 -15.94
C THR A 63 20.11 -4.72 -14.64
N THR A 64 21.27 -5.14 -14.14
CA THR A 64 21.41 -5.72 -12.80
C THR A 64 21.91 -4.71 -11.77
N ASP A 65 22.31 -3.51 -12.19
CA ASP A 65 22.70 -2.41 -11.29
C ASP A 65 21.71 -1.24 -11.41
N TRP A 66 20.90 -1.04 -10.38
CA TRP A 66 19.93 0.05 -10.32
C TRP A 66 20.55 1.45 -10.45
N ARG A 67 21.85 1.60 -10.20
CA ARG A 67 22.55 2.90 -10.31
C ARG A 67 22.63 3.37 -11.77
N GLU A 68 22.71 2.45 -12.71
CA GLU A 68 22.68 2.77 -14.15
C GLU A 68 21.38 3.44 -14.56
N VAL A 69 20.26 3.08 -13.89
CA VAL A 69 18.92 3.68 -14.10
C VAL A 69 18.96 5.19 -13.86
N LEU A 70 19.68 5.63 -12.84
CA LEU A 70 19.72 7.05 -12.43
C LEU A 70 20.57 7.90 -13.38
N ALA A 71 21.55 7.31 -14.01
CA ALA A 71 22.42 7.97 -14.97
C ALA A 71 21.77 8.14 -16.37
N ASP A 72 20.66 7.43 -16.61
CA ASP A 72 19.97 7.46 -17.91
C ASP A 72 19.21 8.78 -18.11
N PRO A 73 19.55 9.57 -19.13
CA PRO A 73 18.88 10.85 -19.38
C PRO A 73 17.42 10.70 -19.87
N GLU A 74 17.05 9.53 -20.38
CA GLU A 74 15.67 9.26 -20.83
C GLU A 74 14.72 8.89 -19.69
N VAL A 75 15.25 8.63 -18.49
CA VAL A 75 14.47 8.37 -17.28
C VAL A 75 14.11 9.69 -16.61
N GLU A 76 12.83 9.96 -16.47
CA GLU A 76 12.30 11.11 -15.72
C GLU A 76 11.81 10.72 -14.33
N ALA A 77 11.24 9.53 -14.19
CA ALA A 77 10.73 9.02 -12.92
C ALA A 77 11.23 7.59 -12.63
N VAL A 78 11.56 7.36 -11.37
CA VAL A 78 11.99 6.06 -10.86
C VAL A 78 10.92 5.52 -9.94
N ASP A 79 10.47 4.30 -10.21
CA ASP A 79 9.54 3.57 -9.36
C ASP A 79 10.29 2.48 -8.59
N ILE A 80 10.23 2.54 -7.26
CA ILE A 80 11.02 1.74 -6.33
C ILE A 80 10.12 0.68 -5.71
N THR A 81 10.31 -0.57 -6.12
CA THR A 81 9.58 -1.76 -5.66
C THR A 81 10.54 -2.83 -5.12
N ALA A 82 11.76 -2.41 -4.81
CA ALA A 82 12.78 -3.22 -4.17
C ALA A 82 12.42 -3.56 -2.70
N PRO A 83 13.15 -4.44 -2.02
CA PRO A 83 12.98 -4.65 -0.59
C PRO A 83 13.17 -3.37 0.23
N ASN A 84 12.40 -3.22 1.32
CA ASN A 84 12.33 -2.00 2.14
C ASN A 84 13.70 -1.44 2.56
N GLY A 85 14.66 -2.32 2.87
CA GLY A 85 16.01 -1.92 3.25
C GLY A 85 16.79 -1.13 2.18
N MET A 86 16.33 -1.17 0.93
CA MET A 86 16.94 -0.43 -0.18
C MET A 86 16.28 0.93 -0.46
N HIS A 87 15.05 1.14 0.03
CA HIS A 87 14.25 2.30 -0.36
C HIS A 87 14.98 3.61 -0.14
N LEU A 88 15.52 3.85 1.07
CA LEU A 88 16.16 5.12 1.41
C LEU A 88 17.39 5.42 0.53
N GLU A 89 18.23 4.40 0.27
CA GLU A 89 19.41 4.57 -0.59
C GLU A 89 19.00 4.99 -2.00
N VAL A 90 18.03 4.27 -2.59
CA VAL A 90 17.55 4.57 -3.94
C VAL A 90 16.83 5.92 -4.01
N ILE A 91 16.01 6.27 -3.00
CA ILE A 91 15.34 7.58 -2.91
C ILE A 91 16.36 8.71 -2.90
N LYS A 92 17.38 8.64 -2.03
CA LYS A 92 18.41 9.68 -1.93
C LYS A 92 19.17 9.84 -3.25
N ALA A 93 19.53 8.73 -3.88
CA ALA A 93 20.26 8.76 -5.14
C ALA A 93 19.40 9.27 -6.31
N ALA A 94 18.13 8.86 -6.41
CA ALA A 94 17.17 9.34 -7.40
C ALA A 94 16.91 10.85 -7.25
N ALA A 95 16.72 11.32 -6.01
CA ALA A 95 16.58 12.74 -5.72
C ALA A 95 17.82 13.55 -6.15
N ALA A 96 19.03 13.07 -5.82
CA ALA A 96 20.27 13.70 -6.23
C ALA A 96 20.46 13.76 -7.76
N ALA A 97 19.92 12.75 -8.48
CA ALA A 97 19.89 12.72 -9.94
C ALA A 97 18.74 13.54 -10.56
N GLY A 98 17.94 14.23 -9.75
CA GLY A 98 16.80 15.04 -10.21
C GLY A 98 15.62 14.23 -10.76
N LYS A 99 15.52 12.93 -10.45
CA LYS A 99 14.45 12.05 -10.91
C LYS A 99 13.24 12.17 -9.98
N HIS A 100 12.03 12.17 -10.54
CA HIS A 100 10.80 11.99 -9.77
C HIS A 100 10.74 10.57 -9.19
N ILE A 101 10.07 10.41 -8.04
CA ILE A 101 10.15 9.19 -7.26
C ILE A 101 8.74 8.66 -6.97
N SER A 102 8.47 7.43 -7.38
CA SER A 102 7.42 6.60 -6.82
C SER A 102 8.08 5.53 -5.96
N CYS A 103 7.59 5.29 -4.76
CA CYS A 103 8.17 4.29 -3.88
C CYS A 103 7.09 3.43 -3.23
N GLU A 104 7.32 2.12 -3.19
CA GLU A 104 6.48 1.22 -2.41
C GLU A 104 6.53 1.53 -0.92
N LYS A 105 5.47 1.15 -0.25
CA LYS A 105 5.33 1.28 1.20
C LYS A 105 5.99 0.08 1.94
N PRO A 106 6.41 0.26 3.17
CA PRO A 106 6.69 1.53 3.83
C PRO A 106 7.92 2.19 3.22
N VAL A 107 7.97 3.51 3.23
CA VAL A 107 9.07 4.28 2.61
C VAL A 107 10.41 3.97 3.25
N GLY A 108 10.45 3.90 4.58
CA GLY A 108 11.64 3.54 5.37
C GLY A 108 11.34 2.35 6.30
N ARG A 109 12.38 1.69 6.77
CA ARG A 109 12.29 0.64 7.80
C ARG A 109 11.91 1.20 9.16
N GLU A 110 12.23 2.47 9.38
CA GLU A 110 11.94 3.23 10.60
C GLU A 110 11.55 4.67 10.25
N PRO A 111 10.92 5.42 11.18
CA PRO A 111 10.46 6.78 10.93
C PRO A 111 11.56 7.72 10.44
N GLN A 112 12.79 7.62 10.96
CA GLN A 112 13.89 8.51 10.58
C GLN A 112 14.28 8.31 9.11
N GLU A 113 14.29 7.07 8.61
CA GLU A 113 14.54 6.80 7.19
C GLU A 113 13.51 7.47 6.28
N THR A 114 12.23 7.44 6.68
CA THR A 114 11.15 8.13 5.94
C THR A 114 11.36 9.66 5.95
N ILE A 115 11.71 10.25 7.11
CA ILE A 115 12.01 11.68 7.23
C ILE A 115 13.18 12.06 6.34
N ASP A 116 14.25 11.31 6.37
CA ASP A 116 15.45 11.52 5.54
C ASP A 116 15.12 11.47 4.04
N GLY A 117 14.34 10.49 3.62
CA GLY A 117 13.90 10.36 2.21
C GLY A 117 13.06 11.55 1.75
N VAL A 118 12.11 12.00 2.58
CA VAL A 118 11.29 13.18 2.31
C VAL A 118 12.13 14.44 2.23
N GLN A 119 13.11 14.61 3.13
CA GLN A 119 14.01 15.76 3.12
C GLN A 119 14.88 15.79 1.86
N ALA A 120 15.44 14.63 1.45
CA ALA A 120 16.21 14.54 0.21
C ALA A 120 15.38 14.91 -1.03
N ALA A 121 14.18 14.36 -1.15
CA ALA A 121 13.29 14.66 -2.28
C ALA A 121 12.86 16.14 -2.31
N ARG A 122 12.54 16.73 -1.15
CA ARG A 122 12.19 18.15 -1.04
C ARG A 122 13.35 19.06 -1.40
N ALA A 123 14.55 18.75 -0.92
CA ALA A 123 15.75 19.54 -1.23
C ALA A 123 16.07 19.52 -2.73
N ALA A 124 15.80 18.43 -3.42
CA ALA A 124 15.98 18.28 -4.86
C ALA A 124 14.81 18.86 -5.69
N GLY A 125 13.69 19.23 -5.07
CA GLY A 125 12.50 19.74 -5.78
C GLY A 125 11.80 18.71 -6.66
N VAL A 126 11.98 17.42 -6.40
CA VAL A 126 11.37 16.34 -7.18
C VAL A 126 9.99 15.95 -6.63
N MET A 127 9.11 15.49 -7.51
CA MET A 127 7.80 14.96 -7.13
C MET A 127 7.96 13.56 -6.52
N THR A 128 7.11 13.26 -5.54
CA THR A 128 7.10 11.97 -4.87
C THR A 128 5.70 11.38 -4.80
N SER A 129 5.62 10.04 -4.88
CA SER A 129 4.43 9.25 -4.62
C SER A 129 4.77 8.04 -3.77
N VAL A 130 3.82 7.57 -2.97
CA VAL A 130 3.97 6.36 -2.15
C VAL A 130 2.85 5.37 -2.46
N GLY A 131 3.16 4.09 -2.49
CA GLY A 131 2.30 3.00 -2.92
C GLY A 131 1.11 2.65 -2.01
N TYR A 132 0.48 3.62 -1.36
CA TYR A 132 -0.75 3.39 -0.58
C TYR A 132 -1.97 3.32 -1.51
N ASN A 133 -2.12 2.20 -2.19
CA ASN A 133 -3.07 2.00 -3.27
C ASN A 133 -4.55 1.91 -2.84
N TYR A 134 -4.86 1.41 -1.63
CA TYR A 134 -6.25 1.21 -1.19
C TYR A 134 -7.07 2.50 -1.11
N ARG A 135 -6.41 3.64 -0.87
CA ARG A 135 -7.08 4.95 -0.87
C ARG A 135 -7.76 5.30 -2.19
N TRP A 136 -7.34 4.68 -3.31
CA TRP A 136 -7.83 5.03 -4.65
C TRP A 136 -9.07 4.24 -5.08
N ALA A 137 -9.58 3.31 -4.27
CA ALA A 137 -10.85 2.67 -4.55
C ALA A 137 -11.97 3.74 -4.69
N PRO A 138 -12.81 3.68 -5.74
CA PRO A 138 -13.80 4.72 -6.03
C PRO A 138 -14.70 5.08 -4.86
N VAL A 139 -15.21 4.08 -4.15
CA VAL A 139 -16.08 4.32 -2.98
C VAL A 139 -15.32 4.83 -1.75
N VAL A 140 -14.02 4.55 -1.64
CA VAL A 140 -13.16 5.14 -0.59
C VAL A 140 -12.93 6.62 -0.86
N GLN A 141 -12.69 7.01 -2.11
CA GLN A 141 -12.61 8.42 -2.48
C GLN A 141 -13.94 9.15 -2.30
N TYR A 142 -15.05 8.47 -2.56
CA TYR A 142 -16.37 9.03 -2.27
C TYR A 142 -16.61 9.17 -0.76
N ALA A 143 -16.23 8.20 0.05
CA ALA A 143 -16.25 8.29 1.50
C ALA A 143 -15.47 9.53 2.00
N ARG A 144 -14.26 9.76 1.45
CA ARG A 144 -13.46 10.95 1.74
C ARG A 144 -14.22 12.24 1.38
N GLN A 145 -14.84 12.29 0.21
CA GLN A 145 -15.62 13.45 -0.22
C GLN A 145 -16.78 13.73 0.76
N LEU A 146 -17.53 12.71 1.17
CA LEU A 146 -18.62 12.86 2.14
C LEU A 146 -18.13 13.42 3.48
N LEU A 147 -16.93 13.03 3.93
CA LEU A 147 -16.32 13.56 5.15
C LEU A 147 -15.90 15.03 4.97
N GLN A 148 -15.26 15.38 3.85
CA GLN A 148 -14.87 16.75 3.52
C GLN A 148 -16.07 17.69 3.40
N ASP A 149 -17.17 17.19 2.85
CA ASP A 149 -18.44 17.91 2.78
C ASP A 149 -19.19 17.98 4.13
N GLY A 150 -18.58 17.40 5.19
CA GLY A 150 -19.14 17.38 6.53
C GLY A 150 -20.44 16.61 6.66
N LYS A 151 -20.74 15.66 5.77
CA LYS A 151 -22.02 14.92 5.76
C LYS A 151 -22.24 14.10 7.02
N LEU A 152 -21.18 13.50 7.59
CA LEU A 152 -21.26 12.74 8.84
C LEU A 152 -21.26 13.60 10.11
N GLY A 153 -21.12 14.93 9.98
CA GLY A 153 -20.92 15.81 11.13
C GLY A 153 -19.52 15.65 11.72
N ARG A 154 -19.37 15.91 13.03
CA ARG A 154 -18.10 15.72 13.73
C ARG A 154 -17.86 14.21 13.91
N ILE A 155 -16.67 13.73 13.50
CA ILE A 155 -16.28 12.35 13.74
C ILE A 155 -16.08 12.13 15.24
N THR A 156 -16.62 11.05 15.77
CA THR A 156 -16.48 10.66 17.18
C THR A 156 -15.61 9.43 17.34
N HIS A 157 -15.75 8.45 16.43
CA HIS A 157 -15.04 7.19 16.46
C HIS A 157 -14.53 6.77 15.08
N TYR A 158 -13.35 6.14 15.06
CA TYR A 158 -12.75 5.50 13.91
C TYR A 158 -12.30 4.09 14.30
N HIS A 159 -12.68 3.09 13.52
CA HIS A 159 -12.13 1.74 13.63
C HIS A 159 -11.48 1.38 12.30
N GLY A 160 -10.23 0.96 12.33
CA GLY A 160 -9.50 0.52 11.15
C GLY A 160 -8.79 -0.79 11.41
N ARG A 161 -8.79 -1.68 10.42
CA ARG A 161 -8.05 -2.93 10.55
C ARG A 161 -7.49 -3.41 9.22
N PHE A 162 -6.45 -4.23 9.32
CA PHE A 162 -5.95 -5.01 8.20
C PHE A 162 -5.62 -6.43 8.67
N LEU A 163 -6.52 -7.35 8.40
CA LEU A 163 -6.41 -8.75 8.79
C LEU A 163 -6.10 -9.60 7.57
N ASN A 164 -5.04 -10.40 7.65
CA ASN A 164 -4.62 -11.29 6.58
C ASN A 164 -4.00 -12.56 7.17
N GLY A 165 -4.14 -13.67 6.45
CA GLY A 165 -3.65 -14.97 6.88
C GLY A 165 -2.42 -15.47 6.10
N TYR A 166 -1.75 -14.60 5.32
CA TYR A 166 -0.66 -15.05 4.44
C TYR A 166 0.51 -15.70 5.19
N ALA A 167 0.72 -15.31 6.44
CA ALA A 167 1.79 -15.81 7.30
C ALA A 167 1.30 -16.82 8.36
N GLY A 168 0.03 -17.25 8.29
CA GLY A 168 -0.61 -18.11 9.32
C GLY A 168 -0.09 -19.54 9.38
N ASP A 169 0.55 -20.05 8.33
CA ASP A 169 1.16 -21.39 8.36
C ASP A 169 2.54 -21.33 9.05
N PRO A 170 2.74 -22.03 10.18
CA PRO A 170 4.04 -22.04 10.87
C PRO A 170 5.15 -22.75 10.08
N ASN A 171 4.81 -23.46 9.00
CA ASN A 171 5.76 -24.09 8.09
C ASN A 171 6.06 -23.25 6.84
N GLY A 172 5.47 -22.08 6.69
CA GLY A 172 5.90 -21.10 5.70
C GLY A 172 7.35 -20.70 5.93
N PHE A 173 8.14 -20.55 4.85
CA PHE A 173 9.56 -20.25 4.96
C PHE A 173 9.85 -18.92 5.65
N LEU A 174 10.93 -18.90 6.44
CA LEU A 174 11.53 -17.66 6.93
C LEU A 174 11.98 -16.82 5.73
N SER A 175 11.67 -15.56 5.75
CA SER A 175 12.08 -14.57 4.73
C SER A 175 12.35 -13.24 5.41
N TRP A 176 12.93 -12.31 4.68
CA TRP A 176 13.19 -10.95 5.15
C TRP A 176 11.97 -10.26 5.81
N ARG A 177 10.73 -10.66 5.45
CA ARG A 177 9.50 -10.11 6.05
C ARG A 177 9.34 -10.46 7.53
N PHE A 178 10.03 -11.47 8.03
CA PHE A 178 9.95 -11.96 9.40
C PHE A 178 11.16 -11.55 10.25
N GLU A 179 12.06 -10.74 9.70
CA GLU A 179 13.32 -10.35 10.33
C GLU A 179 13.37 -8.83 10.48
N GLN A 180 13.51 -8.35 11.74
CA GLN A 180 13.46 -6.93 12.08
C GLN A 180 14.55 -6.09 11.39
N GLU A 181 15.69 -6.69 11.07
CA GLU A 181 16.78 -5.98 10.39
C GLU A 181 16.39 -5.48 8.99
N TYR A 182 15.41 -6.15 8.34
CA TYR A 182 14.88 -5.74 7.04
C TYR A 182 13.65 -4.83 7.12
N GLY A 183 13.08 -4.65 8.31
CA GLY A 183 11.96 -3.76 8.54
C GLY A 183 11.00 -4.23 9.62
N LEU A 184 10.01 -3.41 9.89
CA LEU A 184 8.91 -3.72 10.80
C LEU A 184 8.03 -4.81 10.18
N GLY A 185 7.50 -5.71 11.02
CA GLY A 185 6.64 -6.80 10.61
C GLY A 185 5.27 -6.33 10.10
N THR A 186 4.23 -6.74 10.80
CA THR A 186 2.85 -6.33 10.50
C THR A 186 2.64 -4.83 10.62
N LEU A 187 3.37 -4.15 11.52
CA LEU A 187 3.33 -2.69 11.68
C LEU A 187 3.74 -1.98 10.37
N GLY A 188 4.82 -2.40 9.74
CA GLY A 188 5.27 -1.82 8.48
C GLY A 188 4.47 -2.31 7.26
N ASP A 189 4.16 -3.60 7.21
CA ASP A 189 3.54 -4.21 6.03
C ASP A 189 2.03 -3.92 5.92
N LEU A 190 1.27 -4.10 6.99
CA LEU A 190 -0.19 -3.98 6.99
C LEU A 190 -0.70 -2.73 7.73
N MET A 191 -0.21 -2.45 8.94
CA MET A 191 -0.68 -1.32 9.75
C MET A 191 -0.40 0.01 9.07
N SER A 192 0.67 0.13 8.30
CA SER A 192 0.97 1.36 7.54
C SER A 192 -0.18 1.77 6.61
N HIS A 193 -0.88 0.82 5.98
CA HIS A 193 -2.09 1.08 5.19
C HIS A 193 -3.27 1.55 6.05
N VAL A 194 -3.44 0.95 7.25
CA VAL A 194 -4.50 1.36 8.18
C VAL A 194 -4.26 2.78 8.66
N LEU A 195 -3.00 3.12 8.98
CA LEU A 195 -2.60 4.47 9.38
C LEU A 195 -2.80 5.49 8.25
N ASP A 196 -2.41 5.14 7.01
CA ASP A 196 -2.63 5.98 5.84
C ASP A 196 -4.11 6.30 5.64
N MET A 197 -4.97 5.28 5.77
CA MET A 197 -6.42 5.43 5.66
C MET A 197 -6.99 6.26 6.80
N ALA A 198 -6.55 6.03 8.04
CA ALA A 198 -6.96 6.78 9.21
C ALA A 198 -6.63 8.27 9.07
N HIS A 199 -5.39 8.59 8.66
CA HIS A 199 -4.95 9.96 8.41
C HIS A 199 -5.75 10.64 7.29
N MET A 200 -6.07 9.91 6.22
CA MET A 200 -6.85 10.44 5.10
C MET A 200 -8.30 10.75 5.46
N LEU A 201 -8.92 9.91 6.30
CA LEU A 201 -10.35 9.96 6.58
C LEU A 201 -10.71 10.63 7.89
N ALA A 202 -9.89 10.45 8.94
CA ALA A 202 -10.16 10.95 10.29
C ALA A 202 -9.14 12.01 10.77
N GLY A 203 -8.08 12.26 9.99
CA GLY A 203 -7.09 13.30 10.29
C GLY A 203 -5.89 12.82 11.12
N PRO A 204 -5.06 13.74 11.61
CA PRO A 204 -3.83 13.42 12.31
C PRO A 204 -4.07 12.71 13.65
N ILE A 205 -3.26 11.68 13.93
CA ILE A 205 -3.20 11.02 15.22
C ILE A 205 -2.19 11.77 16.12
N GLU A 206 -2.62 12.18 17.32
CA GLU A 206 -1.77 12.91 18.28
C GLU A 206 -1.21 12.00 19.38
N ARG A 207 -1.94 10.94 19.74
CA ARG A 207 -1.55 10.06 20.83
C ARG A 207 -1.95 8.62 20.54
N VAL A 208 -1.08 7.69 20.93
CA VAL A 208 -1.26 6.26 20.73
C VAL A 208 -0.87 5.48 21.98
N THR A 209 -1.61 4.41 22.25
CA THR A 209 -1.24 3.34 23.15
C THR A 209 -1.38 2.04 22.39
N SER A 210 -0.33 1.24 22.30
CA SER A 210 -0.29 0.06 21.42
C SER A 210 0.28 -1.15 22.16
N ASP A 211 -0.05 -2.33 21.65
CA ASP A 211 0.48 -3.62 22.02
C ASP A 211 0.81 -4.43 20.76
N GLN A 212 1.77 -5.35 20.87
CA GLN A 212 2.23 -6.19 19.75
C GLN A 212 2.64 -7.58 20.22
N GLU A 213 2.53 -8.59 19.34
CA GLU A 213 2.90 -9.98 19.66
C GLU A 213 3.48 -10.71 18.45
N ILE A 214 4.39 -11.67 18.73
CA ILE A 214 4.91 -12.66 17.78
C ILE A 214 4.29 -14.00 18.14
N PHE A 215 3.29 -14.44 17.39
CA PHE A 215 2.62 -15.73 17.63
C PHE A 215 3.41 -16.89 17.07
N ILE A 216 4.03 -16.75 15.89
CA ILE A 216 4.83 -17.79 15.23
C ILE A 216 6.31 -17.42 15.36
N ARG A 217 6.95 -17.92 16.42
CA ARG A 217 8.30 -17.52 16.82
C ARG A 217 9.42 -18.10 15.97
N GLN A 218 9.16 -19.19 15.22
CA GLN A 218 10.17 -19.85 14.38
C GLN A 218 9.56 -20.34 13.08
N ARG A 219 10.35 -20.24 11.99
CA ARG A 219 9.96 -20.73 10.66
C ARG A 219 11.09 -21.53 10.02
N PRO A 220 10.75 -22.50 9.11
CA PRO A 220 11.77 -23.22 8.35
C PRO A 220 12.66 -22.28 7.57
N ILE A 221 13.98 -22.53 7.59
CA ILE A 221 14.94 -21.78 6.80
C ILE A 221 14.91 -22.33 5.37
N PRO A 222 14.69 -21.48 4.33
CA PRO A 222 14.74 -21.94 2.94
C PRO A 222 16.18 -22.28 2.53
N GLN A 223 16.34 -23.19 1.57
CA GLN A 223 17.62 -23.35 0.90
C GLN A 223 17.92 -22.10 0.05
N PRO A 224 19.19 -21.72 -0.14
CA PRO A 224 19.55 -20.57 -0.95
C PRO A 224 18.92 -20.61 -2.33
N GLY A 225 18.21 -19.55 -2.70
CA GLY A 225 17.53 -19.42 -3.99
C GLY A 225 16.22 -20.20 -4.16
N VAL A 226 15.73 -20.86 -3.11
CA VAL A 226 14.51 -21.69 -3.16
C VAL A 226 13.45 -21.14 -2.23
N GLY A 227 12.26 -20.93 -2.79
CA GLY A 227 11.05 -20.61 -2.03
C GLY A 227 10.87 -19.13 -1.68
N THR A 228 9.62 -18.79 -1.46
CA THR A 228 9.16 -17.50 -0.96
C THR A 228 8.43 -17.74 0.38
N HIS A 229 8.04 -16.68 1.07
CA HIS A 229 7.21 -16.80 2.29
C HIS A 229 5.82 -17.44 2.03
N TYR A 230 5.43 -17.64 0.79
CA TYR A 230 4.23 -18.40 0.40
C TYR A 230 4.47 -19.89 0.22
N ASP A 231 5.73 -20.32 0.14
CA ASP A 231 6.10 -21.72 -0.01
C ASP A 231 6.31 -22.35 1.37
N LYS A 232 6.19 -23.66 1.44
CA LYS A 232 6.28 -24.43 2.69
C LYS A 232 7.60 -25.19 2.79
N GLY A 233 8.22 -25.11 3.97
CA GLY A 233 9.35 -25.94 4.35
C GLY A 233 8.91 -27.24 5.03
N SER A 234 9.90 -28.10 5.30
CA SER A 234 9.68 -29.29 6.12
C SER A 234 9.49 -28.91 7.58
N ALA A 235 8.58 -29.59 8.27
CA ALA A 235 8.39 -29.45 9.71
C ALA A 235 9.62 -29.90 10.53
N GLU A 236 10.43 -30.81 9.97
CA GLU A 236 11.62 -31.41 10.61
C GLU A 236 12.94 -30.73 10.23
N GLY A 237 12.89 -29.71 9.34
CA GLY A 237 14.06 -28.98 8.88
C GLY A 237 14.59 -27.93 9.87
N PRO A 238 15.77 -27.33 9.58
CA PRO A 238 16.30 -26.23 10.40
C PRO A 238 15.33 -25.05 10.40
N ARG A 239 15.19 -24.41 11.56
CA ARG A 239 14.31 -23.26 11.76
C ARG A 239 15.09 -22.04 12.26
N GLY A 240 14.68 -20.88 11.84
CA GLY A 240 15.20 -19.59 12.31
C GLY A 240 14.13 -18.79 13.04
N ASP A 241 14.58 -17.82 13.83
CA ASP A 241 13.72 -17.01 14.67
C ASP A 241 13.01 -15.92 13.86
N VAL A 242 11.73 -15.72 14.17
CA VAL A 242 10.94 -14.56 13.73
C VAL A 242 11.20 -13.44 14.73
N THR A 243 11.66 -12.29 14.27
CA THR A 243 12.11 -11.20 15.12
C THR A 243 11.25 -9.93 15.02
N ASN A 244 10.21 -9.93 14.18
CA ASN A 244 9.24 -8.85 14.10
C ASN A 244 7.81 -9.35 14.27
N GLU A 245 6.91 -8.47 14.63
CA GLU A 245 5.56 -8.77 15.12
C GLU A 245 4.62 -9.33 14.06
N ASP A 246 3.77 -10.30 14.47
CA ASP A 246 2.66 -10.86 13.68
C ASP A 246 1.35 -10.08 13.88
N TYR A 247 1.24 -9.40 15.02
CA TYR A 247 0.07 -8.66 15.44
C TYR A 247 0.46 -7.32 16.06
N VAL A 248 -0.32 -6.30 15.76
CA VAL A 248 -0.22 -4.99 16.39
C VAL A 248 -1.62 -4.37 16.49
N ASN A 249 -1.92 -3.75 17.62
CA ASN A 249 -3.10 -2.91 17.81
C ASN A 249 -2.74 -1.57 18.41
N ALA A 250 -3.65 -0.61 18.32
CA ALA A 250 -3.50 0.67 19.00
C ALA A 250 -4.86 1.31 19.32
N LEU A 251 -4.93 1.94 20.48
CA LEU A 251 -5.90 2.96 20.81
C LEU A 251 -5.35 4.31 20.40
N VAL A 252 -6.08 5.06 19.60
CA VAL A 252 -5.62 6.32 19.02
C VAL A 252 -6.51 7.51 19.40
N HIS A 253 -5.89 8.67 19.58
CA HIS A 253 -6.56 9.95 19.75
C HIS A 253 -6.22 10.83 18.53
N PHE A 254 -7.25 11.28 17.83
CA PHE A 254 -7.09 12.22 16.71
C PHE A 254 -7.07 13.67 17.18
N ALA A 255 -6.43 14.53 16.41
CA ALA A 255 -6.27 15.95 16.72
C ALA A 255 -7.60 16.70 16.87
N ASP A 256 -8.64 16.28 16.17
CA ASP A 256 -10.01 16.84 16.24
C ASP A 256 -10.82 16.36 17.45
N GLY A 257 -10.25 15.50 18.28
CA GLY A 257 -10.88 14.94 19.47
C GLY A 257 -11.56 13.58 19.26
N ALA A 258 -11.61 13.03 18.06
CA ALA A 258 -12.11 11.69 17.83
C ALA A 258 -11.23 10.62 18.52
N ARG A 259 -11.81 9.46 18.76
CA ARG A 259 -11.13 8.28 19.30
C ARG A 259 -11.15 7.16 18.29
N GLY A 260 -10.15 6.28 18.33
CA GLY A 260 -10.14 5.14 17.41
C GLY A 260 -9.43 3.92 17.97
N ILE A 261 -9.74 2.81 17.31
CA ILE A 261 -9.07 1.53 17.48
C ILE A 261 -8.53 1.14 16.10
N ILE A 262 -7.27 0.78 16.04
CA ILE A 262 -6.66 0.26 14.83
C ILE A 262 -5.91 -1.03 15.14
N GLU A 263 -5.95 -1.98 14.21
CA GLU A 263 -5.26 -3.26 14.35
C GLU A 263 -4.77 -3.81 13.02
N ALA A 264 -3.72 -4.62 13.08
CA ALA A 264 -3.28 -5.42 11.95
C ALA A 264 -2.76 -6.78 12.43
N CYS A 265 -3.02 -7.83 11.64
CA CYS A 265 -2.55 -9.18 11.91
C CYS A 265 -2.28 -9.90 10.59
N ARG A 266 -1.12 -10.61 10.50
CA ARG A 266 -0.73 -11.38 9.31
C ARG A 266 -0.93 -12.89 9.44
N VAL A 267 -1.42 -13.36 10.60
CA VAL A 267 -1.58 -14.80 10.93
C VAL A 267 -3.02 -15.19 11.24
N ILE A 268 -3.99 -14.38 10.84
CA ILE A 268 -5.40 -14.63 11.14
C ILE A 268 -5.99 -15.66 10.18
N ASN A 269 -6.89 -16.50 10.70
CA ASN A 269 -7.67 -17.43 9.88
C ASN A 269 -9.01 -16.79 9.48
N GLY A 270 -9.45 -17.03 8.25
CA GLY A 270 -10.75 -16.57 7.74
C GLY A 270 -10.65 -15.35 6.85
N ALA A 271 -10.07 -14.25 7.30
CA ALA A 271 -9.82 -13.08 6.49
C ALA A 271 -8.79 -13.37 5.38
N LYS A 272 -9.05 -12.90 4.16
CA LYS A 272 -8.14 -13.03 3.01
C LYS A 272 -7.32 -11.77 2.80
N CYS A 273 -8.00 -10.63 2.75
CA CYS A 273 -7.39 -9.32 2.64
C CYS A 273 -8.39 -8.29 3.22
N ASP A 274 -8.68 -8.42 4.52
CA ASP A 274 -9.66 -7.55 5.19
C ASP A 274 -9.00 -6.27 5.69
N MET A 275 -8.64 -5.40 4.74
CA MET A 275 -8.43 -4.01 5.08
C MET A 275 -9.80 -3.33 5.13
N SER A 276 -10.12 -2.68 6.25
CA SER A 276 -11.43 -2.06 6.44
C SER A 276 -11.39 -0.86 7.36
N PHE A 277 -12.42 -0.02 7.24
CA PHE A 277 -12.68 1.05 8.19
C PHE A 277 -14.16 1.15 8.53
N GLU A 278 -14.41 1.64 9.74
CA GLU A 278 -15.72 2.11 10.21
C GLU A 278 -15.55 3.51 10.79
N ILE A 279 -16.43 4.43 10.41
CA ILE A 279 -16.40 5.83 10.84
C ILE A 279 -17.77 6.19 11.38
N TYR A 280 -17.79 6.75 12.58
CA TYR A 280 -18.98 7.16 13.28
C TYR A 280 -18.92 8.67 13.55
N GLY A 281 -19.87 9.39 12.99
CA GLY A 281 -20.04 10.82 13.18
C GLY A 281 -21.35 11.15 13.94
N THR A 282 -21.53 12.43 14.22
CA THR A 282 -22.74 12.91 14.92
C THR A 282 -24.00 12.90 14.07
N ARG A 283 -23.88 12.73 12.73
CA ARG A 283 -24.99 12.74 11.78
C ARG A 283 -25.10 11.49 10.92
N GLY A 284 -24.23 10.53 11.12
CA GLY A 284 -24.23 9.28 10.36
C GLY A 284 -22.99 8.46 10.56
N ALA A 285 -22.94 7.33 9.90
CA ALA A 285 -21.82 6.38 9.95
C ALA A 285 -21.52 5.80 8.57
N MET A 286 -20.32 5.30 8.38
CA MET A 286 -19.93 4.56 7.18
C MET A 286 -19.01 3.40 7.48
N LYS A 287 -19.06 2.37 6.62
CA LYS A 287 -18.22 1.17 6.70
C LYS A 287 -17.78 0.74 5.32
N TRP A 288 -16.55 0.28 5.22
CA TRP A 288 -15.99 -0.28 4.01
C TRP A 288 -15.02 -1.42 4.32
N THR A 289 -14.95 -2.40 3.43
CA THR A 289 -13.95 -3.47 3.49
C THR A 289 -13.42 -3.78 2.10
N MET A 290 -12.13 -4.07 2.01
CA MET A 290 -11.47 -4.49 0.78
C MET A 290 -12.04 -5.80 0.22
N GLU A 291 -12.55 -6.70 1.07
CA GLU A 291 -13.17 -7.95 0.63
C GLU A 291 -14.48 -7.72 -0.15
N ARG A 292 -15.06 -6.52 -0.04
CA ARG A 292 -16.21 -6.04 -0.83
C ARG A 292 -15.89 -4.63 -1.36
N MET A 293 -14.77 -4.51 -2.06
CA MET A 293 -14.12 -3.25 -2.42
C MET A 293 -15.05 -2.23 -3.09
N ASN A 294 -16.02 -2.70 -3.86
CA ASN A 294 -16.96 -1.85 -4.62
C ASN A 294 -18.23 -1.47 -3.85
N GLU A 295 -18.27 -1.75 -2.56
CA GLU A 295 -19.43 -1.46 -1.70
C GLU A 295 -19.05 -0.50 -0.59
N LEU A 296 -19.90 0.51 -0.34
CA LEU A 296 -19.81 1.40 0.82
C LEU A 296 -21.12 1.35 1.56
N GLN A 297 -21.11 1.01 2.83
CA GLN A 297 -22.27 1.06 3.69
C GLN A 297 -22.35 2.45 4.32
N LEU A 298 -23.50 3.10 4.18
CA LEU A 298 -23.81 4.41 4.75
C LEU A 298 -25.05 4.32 5.62
N GLN A 299 -25.01 4.98 6.76
CA GLN A 299 -26.16 5.21 7.62
C GLN A 299 -26.25 6.72 7.87
N TRP A 300 -27.44 7.28 7.69
CA TRP A 300 -27.75 8.66 8.01
C TRP A 300 -28.68 8.70 9.21
N ARG A 301 -28.36 9.49 10.20
CA ARG A 301 -29.21 9.67 11.35
C ARG A 301 -30.57 10.22 10.90
N ASN A 302 -31.64 9.50 11.22
CA ASN A 302 -33.02 9.85 10.92
C ASN A 302 -33.82 10.05 12.22
N ASP A 303 -33.83 11.28 12.73
CA ASP A 303 -34.51 11.60 13.97
C ASP A 303 -36.02 11.60 13.81
N GLU A 304 -36.56 11.74 12.58
CA GLU A 304 -37.98 11.76 12.28
C GLU A 304 -38.59 10.35 12.22
N ASN A 305 -37.83 9.39 11.70
CA ASN A 305 -38.22 7.98 11.61
C ASN A 305 -37.10 7.03 12.02
N PRO A 306 -36.85 6.81 13.30
CA PRO A 306 -35.81 5.91 13.78
C PRO A 306 -35.97 4.45 13.34
N ALA A 307 -37.14 4.02 12.92
CA ALA A 307 -37.37 2.66 12.40
C ALA A 307 -36.71 2.43 11.03
N GLU A 308 -36.41 3.50 10.29
CA GLU A 308 -35.74 3.48 9.00
C GLU A 308 -34.22 3.86 9.10
N ASP A 309 -33.70 4.00 10.32
CA ASP A 309 -32.33 4.37 10.60
C ASP A 309 -31.43 3.14 10.53
N GLY A 310 -31.12 2.69 9.33
CA GLY A 310 -30.28 1.52 9.04
C GLY A 310 -29.20 1.79 8.01
N TYR A 311 -28.27 0.83 7.85
CA TYR A 311 -27.25 0.92 6.81
C TYR A 311 -27.84 0.65 5.43
N THR A 312 -27.52 1.53 4.48
CA THR A 312 -27.74 1.33 3.05
C THR A 312 -26.41 1.01 2.37
N THR A 313 -26.37 -0.01 1.53
CA THR A 313 -25.19 -0.35 0.73
C THR A 313 -25.23 0.42 -0.59
N LEU A 314 -24.21 1.24 -0.83
CA LEU A 314 -23.93 1.85 -2.12
C LEU A 314 -22.99 0.96 -2.91
N LEU A 315 -23.34 0.71 -4.17
CA LEU A 315 -22.44 0.07 -5.13
C LEU A 315 -21.65 1.13 -5.88
N SER A 316 -20.36 0.88 -6.12
CA SER A 316 -19.54 1.73 -6.98
C SER A 316 -20.17 1.88 -8.36
N GLY A 317 -20.19 3.08 -8.89
CA GLY A 317 -20.78 3.38 -10.19
C GLY A 317 -20.16 4.62 -10.84
N PRO A 318 -20.51 4.94 -12.11
CA PRO A 318 -19.87 5.99 -12.90
C PRO A 318 -19.92 7.40 -12.31
N ALA A 319 -20.78 7.64 -11.31
CA ALA A 319 -20.85 8.91 -10.58
C ALA A 319 -19.80 9.02 -9.47
N HIS A 320 -19.16 7.91 -9.08
CA HIS A 320 -18.12 7.92 -8.05
C HIS A 320 -16.75 8.31 -8.62
N PRO A 321 -15.89 8.96 -7.83
CA PRO A 321 -14.56 9.36 -8.26
C PRO A 321 -13.76 8.17 -8.83
N TYR A 322 -13.07 8.39 -9.92
CA TYR A 322 -12.20 7.40 -10.60
C TYR A 322 -12.88 6.10 -11.06
N HIS A 323 -14.18 5.90 -10.84
CA HIS A 323 -14.84 4.65 -11.26
C HIS A 323 -14.62 4.34 -12.74
N ARG A 324 -14.76 5.35 -13.61
CA ARG A 324 -14.61 5.19 -15.07
C ARG A 324 -13.19 4.84 -15.51
N ASN A 325 -12.19 5.17 -14.70
CA ASN A 325 -10.80 4.84 -14.96
C ASN A 325 -10.51 3.36 -14.69
N PHE A 326 -11.24 2.72 -13.78
CA PHE A 326 -11.06 1.33 -13.39
C PHE A 326 -12.10 0.39 -13.97
N ASN A 327 -13.35 0.87 -14.09
CA ASN A 327 -14.49 0.11 -14.56
C ASN A 327 -15.21 0.91 -15.65
N PRO A 328 -15.02 0.60 -16.95
CA PRO A 328 -15.54 1.42 -18.04
C PRO A 328 -17.08 1.40 -18.17
N ALA A 329 -17.76 0.46 -17.49
CA ALA A 329 -19.21 0.32 -17.47
C ALA A 329 -19.72 0.03 -16.06
N TRP A 330 -20.90 -0.57 -15.94
CA TRP A 330 -21.51 -1.03 -14.69
C TRP A 330 -20.79 -2.25 -14.09
N GLY A 331 -19.66 -2.64 -14.66
CA GLY A 331 -18.94 -3.82 -14.26
C GLY A 331 -18.43 -3.72 -12.84
N THR A 332 -18.66 -4.76 -12.11
CA THR A 332 -18.09 -5.01 -10.78
C THR A 332 -16.71 -5.66 -10.90
N GLY A 333 -16.07 -5.47 -11.99
CA GLY A 333 -14.74 -5.82 -12.46
C GLY A 333 -13.95 -6.85 -11.78
#